data_4c772c8ad63fd6c8b7aeaae3599a0bb2
#
_entry.id   4c772c8ad63fd6c8b7aeaae3599a0bb2
#
_cell.length_a   1.000
_cell.length_b   1.000
_cell.length_c   1.000
_cell.angle_alpha   90.00
_cell.angle_beta   90.00
_cell.angle_gamma   90.00
#
_symmetry.space_group_name_H-M   'P 1'
#
loop_
_entity.id
_entity.type
_entity.pdbx_description
1 polymer ?
#
loop_
_entity_poly.entity_id
_entity_poly.type
_entity_poly.pdbx_seq_one_letter_code
_entity_poly.pdbx_strand_id
1 'polypeptide(L)'
;MHNIHALAGAKSAGHARARCGALLLRSAIAICAATATAAKVSPAVAALSNTYVKEQGHLHLSGKSGSSAIAERGSATGTFTASLAIDLTIKISQVTGSFVVNLKGGSISGSAEATPHYSGQWVSFKGSLTIKHGTGSYKGASGTASLYGSLNRQQLTLNVQVIGQLRL
;
A
#
# COMPACT_ATOMS: atom_id res chain seq x y z
N MET A 1 -37.58 27.35 -24.27
CA MET A 1 -36.67 28.26 -24.99
C MET A 1 -35.30 27.64 -24.89
N HIS A 2 -34.91 26.87 -25.93
CA HIS A 2 -33.89 27.12 -26.94
C HIS A 2 -32.50 27.27 -26.31
N ASN A 3 -31.48 26.48 -26.62
CA ASN A 3 -30.93 26.11 -27.92
C ASN A 3 -30.00 24.88 -27.84
N ILE A 4 -30.14 24.08 -28.89
CA ILE A 4 -29.28 22.97 -29.32
C ILE A 4 -28.17 23.57 -30.17
N HIS A 5 -26.89 23.09 -30.03
CA HIS A 5 -25.94 23.11 -31.15
C HIS A 5 -25.07 21.85 -31.16
N ALA A 6 -25.35 21.04 -32.16
CA ALA A 6 -24.51 19.96 -32.68
C ALA A 6 -23.61 20.52 -33.81
N LEU A 7 -22.40 20.00 -33.94
CA LEU A 7 -21.55 19.99 -35.15
C LEU A 7 -20.49 18.90 -34.90
N ALA A 8 -20.51 17.73 -35.48
CA ALA A 8 -20.37 17.23 -36.83
C ALA A 8 -18.98 17.57 -37.50
N GLY A 9 -18.23 16.49 -37.74
CA GLY A 9 -17.40 16.34 -38.96
C GLY A 9 -15.89 16.42 -38.76
N ALA A 10 -15.09 15.38 -39.01
CA ALA A 10 -14.61 15.08 -40.35
C ALA A 10 -13.73 13.81 -40.37
N LYS A 11 -14.04 12.96 -41.33
CA LYS A 11 -13.24 11.83 -41.82
C LYS A 11 -12.05 12.38 -42.63
N SER A 12 -10.89 11.72 -42.55
CA SER A 12 -9.91 11.73 -43.60
C SER A 12 -9.32 10.34 -43.77
N ALA A 13 -9.69 9.73 -44.88
CA ALA A 13 -9.11 8.53 -45.44
C ALA A 13 -7.98 8.95 -46.38
N GLY A 14 -6.79 8.42 -46.18
CA GLY A 14 -5.66 8.58 -47.09
C GLY A 14 -5.17 7.22 -47.58
N HIS A 15 -5.66 6.80 -48.75
CA HIS A 15 -5.10 5.69 -49.53
C HIS A 15 -3.87 6.16 -50.31
N ALA A 16 -2.76 5.51 -50.09
CA ALA A 16 -1.63 5.60 -51.03
C ALA A 16 -1.24 4.19 -51.52
N ARG A 17 -1.64 3.89 -52.74
CA ARG A 17 -1.11 2.79 -53.56
C ARG A 17 0.21 3.21 -54.18
N ALA A 18 1.23 2.39 -54.12
CA ALA A 18 2.37 2.39 -55.05
C ALA A 18 2.89 0.96 -55.20
N ARG A 19 2.75 0.50 -56.22
CA ARG A 19 3.20 -0.07 -57.50
C ARG A 19 4.45 -0.95 -57.37
N CYS A 20 4.26 -2.16 -57.94
CA CYS A 20 5.22 -3.20 -58.32
C CYS A 20 6.51 -2.64 -58.95
N GLY A 21 7.63 -3.21 -58.58
CA GLY A 21 8.86 -3.25 -59.36
C GLY A 21 9.58 -4.55 -59.07
N ALA A 22 9.45 -5.49 -60.02
CA ALA A 22 10.19 -6.74 -60.00
C ALA A 22 11.64 -6.47 -60.42
N LEU A 23 12.59 -6.93 -59.61
CA LEU A 23 13.95 -7.18 -60.10
C LEU A 23 14.51 -8.41 -59.37
N LEU A 24 14.68 -9.46 -60.19
CA LEU A 24 15.35 -10.70 -59.81
C LEU A 24 16.85 -10.44 -59.66
N LEU A 25 17.36 -10.62 -58.42
CA LEU A 25 18.79 -10.89 -58.25
C LEU A 25 18.95 -11.99 -57.21
N ARG A 26 19.42 -13.15 -57.69
CA ARG A 26 19.83 -14.29 -56.88
C ARG A 26 21.08 -13.88 -56.08
N SER A 27 20.97 -13.84 -54.76
CA SER A 27 22.14 -13.86 -53.89
C SER A 27 21.80 -14.77 -52.70
N ALA A 28 22.55 -15.85 -52.61
CA ALA A 28 22.51 -16.77 -51.51
C ALA A 28 22.96 -16.02 -50.23
N ILE A 29 22.03 -15.79 -49.30
CA ILE A 29 22.36 -15.25 -47.99
C ILE A 29 22.24 -16.41 -47.02
N ALA A 30 23.38 -16.80 -46.46
CA ALA A 30 23.47 -17.71 -45.35
C ALA A 30 22.67 -17.14 -44.15
N ILE A 31 21.60 -17.83 -43.75
CA ILE A 31 20.83 -17.47 -42.58
C ILE A 31 21.64 -17.92 -41.36
N CYS A 32 22.45 -17.02 -40.78
CA CYS A 32 22.88 -17.16 -39.41
C CYS A 32 21.68 -16.97 -38.49
N ALA A 33 21.08 -18.07 -38.05
CA ALA A 33 20.08 -18.06 -36.98
C ALA A 33 20.78 -17.65 -35.68
N ALA A 34 20.78 -16.34 -35.38
CA ALA A 34 21.13 -15.85 -34.06
C ALA A 34 19.99 -16.22 -33.12
N THR A 35 20.17 -17.32 -32.38
CA THR A 35 19.31 -17.66 -31.25
C THR A 35 19.55 -16.63 -30.15
N ALA A 36 18.70 -15.60 -30.12
CA ALA A 36 18.64 -14.69 -29.02
C ALA A 36 18.11 -15.46 -27.78
N THR A 37 19.04 -15.96 -26.96
CA THR A 37 18.71 -16.43 -25.63
C THR A 37 18.24 -15.23 -24.82
N ALA A 38 16.94 -15.04 -24.69
CA ALA A 38 16.36 -14.09 -23.76
C ALA A 38 16.76 -14.53 -22.34
N ALA A 39 17.77 -13.87 -21.81
CA ALA A 39 18.12 -14.01 -20.39
C ALA A 39 16.88 -13.57 -19.60
N LYS A 40 16.22 -14.52 -18.94
CA LYS A 40 15.21 -14.23 -17.93
C LYS A 40 15.92 -13.46 -16.82
N VAL A 41 15.78 -12.15 -16.83
CA VAL A 41 16.15 -11.32 -15.68
C VAL A 41 15.15 -11.67 -14.59
N SER A 42 15.53 -12.56 -13.68
CA SER A 42 14.77 -12.78 -12.45
C SER A 42 14.79 -11.47 -11.68
N PRO A 43 13.61 -10.93 -11.29
CA PRO A 43 13.61 -9.77 -10.41
C PRO A 43 14.36 -10.17 -9.14
N ALA A 44 15.41 -9.45 -8.82
CA ALA A 44 16.12 -9.62 -7.56
C ALA A 44 15.08 -9.36 -6.44
N VAL A 45 14.69 -10.42 -5.75
CA VAL A 45 13.88 -10.29 -4.54
C VAL A 45 14.79 -9.59 -3.54
N ALA A 46 14.47 -8.36 -3.19
CA ALA A 46 15.20 -7.63 -2.16
C ALA A 46 15.25 -8.51 -0.91
N ALA A 47 16.46 -8.77 -0.41
CA ALA A 47 16.63 -9.56 0.79
C ALA A 47 16.01 -8.80 1.95
N LEU A 48 15.03 -9.43 2.62
CA LEU A 48 14.42 -8.86 3.82
C LEU A 48 15.49 -8.71 4.90
N SER A 49 15.59 -7.52 5.48
CA SER A 49 16.53 -7.21 6.56
C SER A 49 15.79 -6.97 7.87
N ASN A 50 16.47 -7.27 8.99
CA ASN A 50 15.96 -6.87 10.30
C ASN A 50 16.14 -5.36 10.45
N THR A 51 15.04 -4.64 10.55
CA THR A 51 15.02 -3.18 10.65
C THR A 51 14.45 -2.77 11.99
N TYR A 52 15.18 -1.91 12.71
CA TYR A 52 14.64 -1.25 13.90
C TYR A 52 13.68 -0.16 13.45
N VAL A 53 12.44 -0.27 13.89
CA VAL A 53 11.35 0.63 13.51
C VAL A 53 10.91 1.44 14.71
N LYS A 54 10.82 2.77 14.51
CA LYS A 54 10.22 3.71 15.44
C LYS A 54 9.29 4.62 14.65
N GLU A 55 7.99 4.38 14.76
CA GLU A 55 6.95 5.08 14.02
C GLU A 55 6.00 5.84 14.95
N GLN A 56 5.53 6.98 14.49
CA GLN A 56 4.44 7.74 15.10
C GLN A 56 3.31 7.89 14.07
N GLY A 57 2.11 7.46 14.45
CA GLY A 57 0.90 7.59 13.63
C GLY A 57 -0.06 8.60 14.24
N HIS A 58 -0.62 9.45 13.38
CA HIS A 58 -1.69 10.38 13.71
C HIS A 58 -2.88 10.03 12.83
N LEU A 59 -3.99 9.63 13.48
CA LEU A 59 -5.18 9.14 12.79
C LEU A 59 -6.41 9.89 13.26
N HIS A 60 -7.41 9.93 12.37
CA HIS A 60 -8.72 10.48 12.63
C HIS A 60 -9.78 9.46 12.27
N LEU A 61 -10.92 9.54 12.93
CA LEU A 61 -12.06 8.69 12.65
C LEU A 61 -12.47 8.83 11.18
N SER A 62 -12.55 7.71 10.49
CA SER A 62 -13.05 7.61 9.11
C SER A 62 -14.38 6.86 9.02
N GLY A 63 -14.76 6.11 10.04
CA GLY A 63 -16.01 5.37 10.10
C GLY A 63 -16.27 4.72 11.44
N LYS A 64 -17.52 4.38 11.70
CA LYS A 64 -17.96 3.60 12.87
C LYS A 64 -18.83 2.44 12.42
N SER A 65 -18.66 1.29 13.06
CA SER A 65 -19.53 0.14 12.88
C SER A 65 -19.99 -0.34 14.27
N GLY A 66 -21.21 0.04 14.62
CA GLY A 66 -21.73 -0.21 15.97
C GLY A 66 -21.08 0.65 17.07
N SER A 67 -21.19 0.22 18.31
CA SER A 67 -20.73 0.96 19.50
C SER A 67 -19.25 0.75 19.83
N SER A 68 -18.63 -0.29 19.31
CA SER A 68 -17.28 -0.71 19.71
C SER A 68 -16.28 -0.82 18.58
N ALA A 69 -16.71 -0.75 17.31
CA ALA A 69 -15.83 -0.82 16.16
C ALA A 69 -15.66 0.55 15.51
N ILE A 70 -14.44 0.99 15.34
CA ILE A 70 -14.07 2.26 14.72
C ILE A 70 -12.99 2.04 13.67
N ALA A 71 -13.13 2.75 12.55
CA ALA A 71 -12.14 2.80 11.48
C ALA A 71 -11.44 4.16 11.52
N GLU A 72 -10.13 4.15 11.53
CA GLU A 72 -9.27 5.31 11.59
C GLU A 72 -8.34 5.36 10.39
N ARG A 73 -8.07 6.56 9.89
CA ARG A 73 -7.16 6.81 8.77
C ARG A 73 -6.23 7.96 9.11
N GLY A 74 -5.01 7.89 8.62
CA GLY A 74 -4.03 8.95 8.88
C GLY A 74 -2.68 8.67 8.24
N SER A 75 -1.67 9.28 8.81
CA SER A 75 -0.29 9.15 8.39
C SER A 75 0.61 8.64 9.51
N ALA A 76 1.66 7.93 9.13
CA ALA A 76 2.75 7.54 10.00
C ALA A 76 4.04 8.22 9.54
N THR A 77 4.85 8.61 10.50
CA THR A 77 6.17 9.23 10.30
C THR A 77 7.18 8.66 11.30
N GLY A 78 8.43 8.56 10.88
CA GLY A 78 9.51 8.00 11.70
C GLY A 78 10.56 7.37 10.81
N THR A 79 10.80 6.09 10.96
CA THR A 79 11.70 5.30 10.10
C THR A 79 11.21 5.31 8.65
N PHE A 80 9.88 5.36 8.47
CA PHE A 80 9.21 5.45 7.18
C PHE A 80 8.17 6.58 7.17
N THR A 81 7.81 7.03 5.98
CA THR A 81 6.63 7.86 5.77
C THR A 81 5.57 7.01 5.07
N ALA A 82 4.39 6.93 5.66
CA ALA A 82 3.35 6.03 5.19
C ALA A 82 1.94 6.60 5.40
N SER A 83 0.98 6.11 4.64
CA SER A 83 -0.43 6.23 5.00
C SER A 83 -0.86 5.02 5.82
N LEU A 84 -1.67 5.27 6.84
CA LEU A 84 -2.05 4.28 7.84
C LEU A 84 -3.58 4.15 7.89
N ALA A 85 -4.04 2.92 7.87
CA ALA A 85 -5.42 2.55 8.06
C ALA A 85 -5.52 1.54 9.20
N ILE A 86 -6.40 1.79 10.16
CA ILE A 86 -6.60 0.91 11.32
C ILE A 86 -8.09 0.70 11.52
N ASP A 87 -8.49 -0.54 11.72
CA ASP A 87 -9.83 -0.92 12.15
C ASP A 87 -9.74 -1.50 13.55
N LEU A 88 -10.34 -0.82 14.52
CA LEU A 88 -10.26 -1.14 15.94
C LEU A 88 -11.58 -1.70 16.46
N THR A 89 -11.48 -2.68 17.36
CA THR A 89 -12.57 -3.11 18.24
C THR A 89 -12.17 -2.82 19.68
N ILE A 90 -12.92 -1.95 20.34
CA ILE A 90 -12.65 -1.51 21.71
C ILE A 90 -13.61 -2.22 22.65
N LYS A 91 -13.06 -3.00 23.57
CA LYS A 91 -13.76 -3.62 24.71
C LYS A 91 -13.23 -3.03 25.99
N ILE A 92 -13.92 -3.25 27.11
CA ILE A 92 -13.56 -2.68 28.43
C ILE A 92 -12.11 -3.08 28.84
N SER A 93 -11.73 -4.32 28.60
CA SER A 93 -10.44 -4.87 29.03
C SER A 93 -9.40 -5.04 27.89
N GLN A 94 -9.80 -4.85 26.65
CA GLN A 94 -8.95 -5.15 25.51
C GLN A 94 -9.31 -4.28 24.31
N VAL A 95 -8.29 -3.83 23.58
CA VAL A 95 -8.41 -3.26 22.25
C VAL A 95 -7.75 -4.21 21.27
N THR A 96 -8.48 -4.62 20.25
CA THR A 96 -7.93 -5.41 19.16
C THR A 96 -8.12 -4.67 17.85
N GLY A 97 -7.24 -4.88 16.89
CA GLY A 97 -7.39 -4.23 15.60
C GLY A 97 -6.60 -4.89 14.49
N SER A 98 -6.98 -4.57 13.27
CA SER A 98 -6.20 -4.80 12.07
C SER A 98 -5.65 -3.48 11.54
N PHE A 99 -4.49 -3.52 10.92
CA PHE A 99 -3.87 -2.36 10.34
C PHE A 99 -3.34 -2.64 8.93
N VAL A 100 -3.30 -1.59 8.12
CA VAL A 100 -2.63 -1.55 6.83
C VAL A 100 -1.78 -0.29 6.76
N VAL A 101 -0.51 -0.47 6.48
CA VAL A 101 0.48 0.60 6.27
C VAL A 101 0.87 0.59 4.81
N ASN A 102 0.54 1.65 4.09
CA ASN A 102 0.93 1.80 2.69
C ASN A 102 2.23 2.61 2.60
N LEU A 103 3.24 1.98 2.10
CA LEU A 103 4.60 2.47 1.95
C LEU A 103 4.95 2.65 0.47
N LYS A 104 5.98 3.40 0.17
CA LYS A 104 6.52 3.43 -1.20
C LYS A 104 7.01 2.04 -1.61
N GLY A 105 6.40 1.49 -2.65
CA GLY A 105 6.78 0.17 -3.19
C GLY A 105 5.96 -1.01 -2.68
N GLY A 106 5.00 -0.80 -1.76
CA GLY A 106 4.12 -1.87 -1.28
C GLY A 106 3.36 -1.53 -0.02
N SER A 107 2.82 -2.55 0.62
CA SER A 107 2.10 -2.39 1.88
C SER A 107 2.47 -3.47 2.88
N ILE A 108 2.23 -3.18 4.16
CA ILE A 108 2.37 -4.11 5.27
C ILE A 108 1.03 -4.16 5.99
N SER A 109 0.58 -5.33 6.39
CA SER A 109 -0.64 -5.48 7.17
C SER A 109 -0.50 -6.51 8.27
N GLY A 110 -1.34 -6.39 9.29
CA GLY A 110 -1.29 -7.28 10.44
C GLY A 110 -2.39 -7.01 11.44
N SER A 111 -2.17 -7.49 12.65
CA SER A 111 -3.07 -7.30 13.78
C SER A 111 -2.35 -6.66 14.96
N ALA A 112 -3.10 -5.99 15.80
CA ALA A 112 -2.63 -5.39 17.04
C ALA A 112 -3.57 -5.78 18.20
N GLU A 113 -2.97 -5.92 19.37
CA GLU A 113 -3.69 -6.17 20.62
C GLU A 113 -3.11 -5.26 21.70
N ALA A 114 -3.98 -4.63 22.50
CA ALA A 114 -3.55 -3.73 23.55
C ALA A 114 -4.52 -3.74 24.73
N THR A 115 -4.00 -3.38 25.91
CA THR A 115 -4.78 -3.16 27.12
C THR A 115 -5.08 -1.67 27.26
N PRO A 116 -6.36 -1.26 27.32
CA PRO A 116 -6.74 0.12 27.50
C PRO A 116 -6.69 0.54 28.98
N HIS A 117 -6.35 1.81 29.18
CA HIS A 117 -6.48 2.51 30.45
C HIS A 117 -7.30 3.77 30.23
N TYR A 118 -8.44 3.86 30.89
CA TYR A 118 -9.39 4.96 30.72
C TYR A 118 -9.14 6.07 31.75
N SER A 119 -9.05 7.31 31.26
CA SER A 119 -8.89 8.49 32.09
C SER A 119 -9.67 9.66 31.48
N GLY A 120 -10.90 9.88 31.97
CA GLY A 120 -11.79 10.93 31.46
C GLY A 120 -12.06 10.76 29.96
N GLN A 121 -11.72 11.80 29.18
CA GLN A 121 -11.85 11.78 27.71
C GLN A 121 -10.76 11.00 26.99
N TRP A 122 -9.72 10.57 27.70
CA TRP A 122 -8.59 9.88 27.13
C TRP A 122 -8.65 8.38 27.40
N VAL A 123 -8.20 7.61 26.42
CA VAL A 123 -7.89 6.19 26.55
C VAL A 123 -6.44 6.00 26.13
N SER A 124 -5.55 5.72 27.05
CA SER A 124 -4.21 5.26 26.72
C SER A 124 -4.21 3.74 26.59
N PHE A 125 -3.32 3.21 25.74
CA PHE A 125 -3.19 1.76 25.60
C PHE A 125 -1.75 1.36 25.36
N LYS A 126 -1.43 0.17 25.83
CA LYS A 126 -0.13 -0.48 25.63
C LYS A 126 -0.35 -1.91 25.17
N GLY A 127 0.44 -2.33 24.19
CA GLY A 127 0.28 -3.67 23.63
C GLY A 127 1.35 -4.03 22.65
N SER A 128 0.99 -4.87 21.69
CA SER A 128 1.86 -5.33 20.62
C SER A 128 1.14 -5.34 19.28
N LEU A 129 1.90 -5.26 18.22
CA LEU A 129 1.43 -5.54 16.87
C LEU A 129 2.23 -6.69 16.27
N THR A 130 1.60 -7.40 15.34
CA THR A 130 2.21 -8.50 14.58
C THR A 130 1.96 -8.27 13.09
N ILE A 131 3.04 -8.25 12.29
CA ILE A 131 2.95 -8.22 10.84
C ILE A 131 2.61 -9.62 10.34
N LYS A 132 1.57 -9.71 9.50
CA LYS A 132 1.08 -10.97 8.91
C LYS A 132 1.35 -11.05 7.42
N HIS A 133 1.29 -9.93 6.73
CA HIS A 133 1.46 -9.87 5.27
C HIS A 133 2.21 -8.63 4.84
N GLY A 134 3.00 -8.78 3.78
CA GLY A 134 3.59 -7.68 3.03
C GLY A 134 3.39 -7.87 1.53
N THR A 135 3.30 -6.76 0.79
CA THR A 135 3.15 -6.73 -0.66
C THR A 135 4.28 -5.93 -1.31
N GLY A 136 4.46 -6.09 -2.62
CA GLY A 136 5.49 -5.39 -3.36
C GLY A 136 6.89 -5.65 -2.80
N SER A 137 7.64 -4.58 -2.50
CA SER A 137 8.99 -4.67 -1.92
C SER A 137 9.02 -5.28 -0.51
N TYR A 138 7.86 -5.36 0.16
CA TYR A 138 7.72 -5.89 1.53
C TYR A 138 7.15 -7.32 1.56
N LYS A 139 7.14 -8.02 0.42
CA LYS A 139 6.68 -9.41 0.35
C LYS A 139 7.51 -10.29 1.29
N GLY A 140 6.81 -10.94 2.23
CA GLY A 140 7.43 -11.77 3.27
C GLY A 140 7.80 -11.00 4.55
N ALA A 141 7.43 -9.72 4.65
CA ALA A 141 7.56 -8.96 5.88
C ALA A 141 6.89 -9.66 7.06
N SER A 142 7.56 -9.63 8.21
CA SER A 142 7.12 -10.31 9.43
C SER A 142 7.74 -9.67 10.66
N GLY A 143 7.20 -10.00 11.84
CA GLY A 143 7.75 -9.57 13.11
C GLY A 143 6.69 -9.04 14.05
N THR A 144 7.15 -8.71 15.26
CA THR A 144 6.34 -8.12 16.32
C THR A 144 6.98 -6.85 16.83
N ALA A 145 6.18 -5.88 17.23
CA ALA A 145 6.65 -4.64 17.82
C ALA A 145 5.76 -4.22 18.99
N SER A 146 6.31 -3.42 19.89
CA SER A 146 5.56 -2.80 20.98
C SER A 146 4.72 -1.66 20.42
N LEU A 147 3.48 -1.57 20.92
CA LEU A 147 2.51 -0.57 20.53
C LEU A 147 2.12 0.25 21.77
N TYR A 148 2.17 1.55 21.62
CA TYR A 148 1.68 2.53 22.60
C TYR A 148 0.74 3.48 21.89
N GLY A 149 -0.31 3.95 22.57
CA GLY A 149 -1.19 4.92 21.95
C GLY A 149 -2.08 5.66 22.93
N SER A 150 -2.73 6.68 22.39
CA SER A 150 -3.74 7.46 23.10
C SER A 150 -4.85 7.87 22.13
N LEU A 151 -6.08 7.64 22.53
CA LEU A 151 -7.29 8.05 21.83
C LEU A 151 -7.98 9.16 22.61
N ASN A 152 -8.23 10.28 21.96
CA ASN A 152 -9.16 11.29 22.47
C ASN A 152 -10.59 10.92 22.06
N ARG A 153 -11.43 10.58 23.03
CA ARG A 153 -12.81 10.11 22.77
C ARG A 153 -13.76 11.21 22.30
N GLN A 154 -13.45 12.47 22.59
CA GLN A 154 -14.26 13.61 22.15
C GLN A 154 -13.90 14.03 20.72
N GLN A 155 -12.62 14.14 20.44
CA GLN A 155 -12.11 14.55 19.13
C GLN A 155 -11.98 13.39 18.15
N LEU A 156 -12.08 12.14 18.65
CA LEU A 156 -11.88 10.92 17.87
C LEU A 156 -10.56 10.94 17.09
N THR A 157 -9.50 11.37 17.78
CA THR A 157 -8.14 11.40 17.27
C THR A 157 -7.30 10.36 17.99
N LEU A 158 -6.57 9.56 17.22
CA LEU A 158 -5.74 8.48 17.68
C LEU A 158 -4.27 8.79 17.38
N ASN A 159 -3.43 8.78 18.42
CA ASN A 159 -1.99 8.82 18.29
C ASN A 159 -1.43 7.45 18.66
N VAL A 160 -0.58 6.90 17.81
CA VAL A 160 0.07 5.61 18.05
C VAL A 160 1.58 5.76 17.92
N GLN A 161 2.30 4.97 18.71
CA GLN A 161 3.75 4.81 18.60
C GLN A 161 4.07 3.32 18.52
N VAL A 162 4.89 2.95 17.56
CA VAL A 162 5.34 1.58 17.34
C VAL A 162 6.85 1.54 17.45
N ILE A 163 7.38 0.62 18.24
CA ILE A 163 8.82 0.44 18.46
C ILE A 163 9.13 -1.06 18.44
N GLY A 164 10.05 -1.48 17.59
CA GLY A 164 10.47 -2.87 17.54
C GLY A 164 11.44 -3.20 16.42
N GLN A 165 11.77 -4.47 16.31
CA GLN A 165 12.54 -5.01 15.20
C GLN A 165 11.60 -5.80 14.29
N LEU A 166 11.56 -5.41 13.03
CA LEU A 166 10.74 -6.02 12.01
C LEU A 166 11.64 -6.52 10.88
N ARG A 167 11.24 -7.61 10.28
CA ARG A 167 11.84 -8.11 9.05
C ARG A 167 11.07 -7.50 7.88
N LEU A 168 11.70 -6.56 7.21
CA LEU A 168 11.10 -5.78 6.11
C LEU A 168 11.92 -5.89 4.83
#